data_b4e2c8572480f8f08816881c1477923d
#
_entry.id   b4e2c8572480f8f08816881c1477923d
#
_cell.length_a   1.000
_cell.length_b   1.000
_cell.length_c   1.000
_cell.angle_alpha   90.00
_cell.angle_beta   90.00
_cell.angle_gamma   90.00
#
_symmetry.space_group_name_H-M   'P 1'
#
loop_
_entity.id
_entity.type
_entity.pdbx_description
1 polymer ?
#
loop_
_entity_poly.entity_id
_entity_poly.type
_entity_poly.pdbx_seq_one_letter_code
_entity_poly.pdbx_strand_id
1 'polypeptide(L)'
;MKKNFVRLRWFFTMLLFVTTMIMPSMMLAKSITPTQPKGKGTVDEPYQISNRAELYWFAGLVNGTLPDGGKENLSANAILTANIIVNTGVLDENKNLVSKSDLTEWEPIGARWSPYTGTFDGQGYTISGLYFNNPTSSYVGLFGSIG
;
A
#
# COMPACT_ATOMS: atom_id res chain seq x y z
N MET A 1 -63.39 11.94 -59.86
CA MET A 1 -61.93 11.75 -59.77
C MET A 1 -61.50 11.89 -58.29
N LYS A 2 -61.27 10.77 -57.57
CA LYS A 2 -60.88 10.79 -56.16
C LYS A 2 -59.36 10.52 -56.10
N LYS A 3 -58.60 11.48 -55.63
CA LYS A 3 -57.13 11.35 -55.40
C LYS A 3 -56.94 10.72 -54.03
N ASN A 4 -56.39 9.51 -54.00
CA ASN A 4 -56.01 8.82 -52.77
C ASN A 4 -54.67 9.39 -52.30
N PHE A 5 -54.63 10.05 -51.16
CA PHE A 5 -53.44 10.42 -50.45
C PHE A 5 -52.95 9.24 -49.65
N VAL A 6 -51.85 8.63 -50.08
CA VAL A 6 -51.10 7.62 -49.28
C VAL A 6 -50.32 8.36 -48.22
N ARG A 7 -50.72 8.20 -46.98
CA ARG A 7 -49.95 8.71 -45.83
C ARG A 7 -48.80 7.79 -45.57
N LEU A 8 -47.59 8.18 -45.99
CA LEU A 8 -46.34 7.52 -45.65
C LEU A 8 -46.04 7.79 -44.18
N ARG A 9 -46.30 6.78 -43.33
CA ARG A 9 -45.91 6.81 -41.91
C ARG A 9 -44.42 6.52 -41.83
N TRP A 10 -43.60 7.52 -41.53
CA TRP A 10 -42.19 7.40 -41.18
C TRP A 10 -42.12 6.81 -39.77
N PHE A 11 -41.76 5.53 -39.68
CA PHE A 11 -41.35 4.93 -38.41
C PHE A 11 -39.89 5.36 -38.17
N PHE A 12 -39.72 6.35 -37.32
CA PHE A 12 -38.42 6.63 -36.72
C PHE A 12 -38.15 5.52 -35.69
N THR A 13 -37.45 4.47 -36.09
CA THR A 13 -36.79 3.56 -35.16
C THR A 13 -35.61 4.26 -34.58
N MET A 14 -35.79 4.85 -33.39
CA MET A 14 -34.73 5.42 -32.58
C MET A 14 -33.91 4.24 -32.01
N LEU A 15 -32.82 3.90 -32.72
CA LEU A 15 -31.85 2.92 -32.26
C LEU A 15 -31.07 3.54 -31.09
N LEU A 16 -31.50 3.22 -29.87
CA LEU A 16 -30.84 3.63 -28.65
C LEU A 16 -29.51 2.85 -28.55
N PHE A 17 -28.40 3.45 -29.03
CA PHE A 17 -27.06 2.96 -28.75
C PHE A 17 -26.79 3.15 -27.27
N VAL A 18 -27.05 2.14 -26.46
CA VAL A 18 -26.51 2.04 -25.12
C VAL A 18 -25.03 1.71 -25.26
N THR A 19 -24.19 2.73 -25.38
CA THR A 19 -22.77 2.59 -25.18
C THR A 19 -22.55 2.32 -23.70
N THR A 20 -22.44 1.03 -23.34
CA THR A 20 -21.87 0.64 -22.06
C THR A 20 -20.45 1.15 -22.03
N MET A 21 -20.24 2.31 -21.41
CA MET A 21 -18.91 2.74 -21.01
C MET A 21 -18.40 1.69 -20.04
N ILE A 22 -17.63 0.74 -20.57
CA ILE A 22 -16.74 -0.10 -19.75
C ILE A 22 -15.71 0.88 -19.22
N MET A 23 -16.00 1.49 -18.07
CA MET A 23 -14.95 2.19 -17.32
C MET A 23 -13.92 1.12 -16.98
N PRO A 24 -12.64 1.27 -17.42
CA PRO A 24 -11.60 0.43 -16.88
C PRO A 24 -11.68 0.63 -15.37
N SER A 25 -11.98 -0.43 -14.63
CA SER A 25 -11.80 -0.41 -13.18
C SER A 25 -10.34 -0.05 -12.98
N MET A 26 -10.08 1.19 -12.60
CA MET A 26 -8.78 1.57 -12.07
C MET A 26 -8.60 0.65 -10.88
N MET A 27 -7.79 -0.40 -11.07
CA MET A 27 -7.29 -1.20 -9.96
C MET A 27 -6.50 -0.22 -9.10
N LEU A 28 -7.19 0.28 -8.07
CA LEU A 28 -6.56 1.10 -7.06
C LEU A 28 -5.48 0.22 -6.44
N ALA A 29 -4.22 0.60 -6.60
CA ALA A 29 -3.12 -0.05 -5.91
C ALA A 29 -3.57 -0.26 -4.47
N LYS A 30 -3.38 -1.48 -3.94
CA LYS A 30 -3.86 -1.87 -2.62
C LYS A 30 -3.13 -1.06 -1.55
N SER A 31 -3.60 0.19 -1.34
CA SER A 31 -3.02 1.10 -0.36
C SER A 31 -3.33 0.59 1.04
N ILE A 32 -2.32 0.52 1.88
CA ILE A 32 -2.50 0.27 3.31
C ILE A 32 -2.77 1.62 3.97
N THR A 33 -3.83 1.70 4.74
CA THR A 33 -4.04 2.84 5.64
C THR A 33 -3.23 2.58 6.91
N PRO A 34 -2.17 3.38 7.19
CA PRO A 34 -1.39 3.23 8.39
C PRO A 34 -2.25 3.43 9.64
N THR A 35 -2.04 2.59 10.66
CA THR A 35 -2.77 2.64 11.93
C THR A 35 -1.79 2.67 13.08
N GLN A 36 -1.94 3.64 13.98
CA GLN A 36 -1.06 3.77 15.13
C GLN A 36 -1.16 2.53 16.04
N PRO A 37 -0.02 1.87 16.37
CA PRO A 37 0.02 0.77 17.32
C PRO A 37 -0.13 1.27 18.75
N LYS A 38 -0.37 0.35 19.68
CA LYS A 38 -0.32 0.63 21.13
C LYS A 38 1.10 0.98 21.53
N GLY A 39 1.25 1.75 22.60
CA GLY A 39 2.53 2.21 23.13
C GLY A 39 2.79 3.69 22.87
N LYS A 40 3.94 4.15 23.31
CA LYS A 40 4.38 5.56 23.18
C LYS A 40 5.70 5.71 22.44
N GLY A 41 6.32 4.59 22.04
CA GLY A 41 7.62 4.58 21.36
C GLY A 41 8.80 4.91 22.28
N THR A 42 8.59 4.89 23.60
CA THR A 42 9.65 5.03 24.62
C THR A 42 10.27 3.67 24.94
N VAL A 43 11.38 3.65 25.67
CA VAL A 43 12.02 2.41 26.14
C VAL A 43 11.06 1.61 27.01
N ASP A 44 10.35 2.28 27.92
CA ASP A 44 9.45 1.62 28.88
C ASP A 44 8.09 1.26 28.26
N GLU A 45 7.64 1.99 27.22
CA GLU A 45 6.38 1.77 26.53
C GLU A 45 6.60 1.78 24.99
N PRO A 46 7.32 0.77 24.43
CA PRO A 46 7.57 0.69 23.01
C PRO A 46 6.26 0.48 22.22
N TYR A 47 6.24 0.90 20.95
CA TYR A 47 5.13 0.59 20.06
C TYR A 47 5.00 -0.92 19.85
N GLN A 48 3.77 -1.46 20.00
CA GLN A 48 3.47 -2.88 19.89
C GLN A 48 2.90 -3.19 18.51
N ILE A 49 3.72 -3.68 17.62
CA ILE A 49 3.38 -3.90 16.22
C ILE A 49 2.90 -5.34 16.02
N SER A 50 1.63 -5.50 15.64
CA SER A 50 0.96 -6.80 15.47
C SER A 50 0.50 -7.11 14.04
N ASN A 51 0.50 -6.11 13.17
CA ASN A 51 0.00 -6.25 11.81
C ASN A 51 0.69 -5.26 10.85
N ARG A 52 0.43 -5.44 9.54
CA ARG A 52 1.06 -4.63 8.50
C ARG A 52 0.68 -3.14 8.56
N ALA A 53 -0.55 -2.79 8.95
CA ALA A 53 -0.97 -1.38 9.01
C ALA A 53 -0.20 -0.62 10.10
N GLU A 54 0.05 -1.29 11.24
CA GLU A 54 0.88 -0.76 12.32
C GLU A 54 2.36 -0.70 11.93
N LEU A 55 2.87 -1.67 11.18
CA LEU A 55 4.24 -1.64 10.66
C LEU A 55 4.45 -0.46 9.70
N TYR A 56 3.51 -0.21 8.78
CA TYR A 56 3.57 0.96 7.87
C TYR A 56 3.43 2.28 8.62
N TRP A 57 2.62 2.33 9.67
CA TRP A 57 2.53 3.51 10.51
C TRP A 57 3.87 3.79 11.20
N PHE A 58 4.51 2.77 11.76
CA PHE A 58 5.80 2.93 12.42
C PHE A 58 6.88 3.39 11.45
N ALA A 59 6.94 2.81 10.24
CA ALA A 59 7.86 3.27 9.20
C ALA A 59 7.59 4.74 8.82
N GLY A 60 6.32 5.12 8.65
CA GLY A 60 5.93 6.50 8.37
C GLY A 60 6.27 7.48 9.50
N LEU A 61 6.15 7.06 10.77
CA LEU A 61 6.59 7.86 11.91
C LEU A 61 8.10 8.11 11.87
N VAL A 62 8.89 7.05 11.67
CA VAL A 62 10.35 7.17 11.64
C VAL A 62 10.81 8.00 10.45
N ASN A 63 10.19 7.84 9.28
CA ASN A 63 10.56 8.54 8.05
C ASN A 63 9.90 9.94 7.91
N GLY A 64 9.00 10.33 8.84
CA GLY A 64 8.27 11.60 8.74
C GLY A 64 7.27 11.66 7.59
N THR A 65 6.75 10.51 7.14
CA THR A 65 5.85 10.38 5.97
C THR A 65 4.41 10.05 6.34
N LEU A 66 4.02 10.18 7.61
CA LEU A 66 2.64 9.93 8.03
C LEU A 66 1.65 10.88 7.35
N PRO A 67 0.49 10.40 6.88
CA PRO A 67 -0.49 11.21 6.15
C PRO A 67 -1.07 12.38 6.94
N ASP A 68 -1.10 12.27 8.26
CA ASP A 68 -1.57 13.31 9.18
C ASP A 68 -0.52 14.40 9.49
N GLY A 69 0.68 14.29 8.87
CA GLY A 69 1.79 15.21 9.09
C GLY A 69 2.48 15.00 10.45
N GLY A 70 2.38 13.80 11.02
CA GLY A 70 3.07 13.43 12.26
C GLY A 70 4.56 13.74 12.19
N LYS A 71 5.10 14.25 13.30
CA LYS A 71 6.52 14.64 13.38
C LYS A 71 7.41 13.39 13.33
N GLU A 72 8.46 13.43 12.50
CA GLU A 72 9.49 12.41 12.42
C GLU A 72 10.04 12.04 13.81
N ASN A 73 10.22 10.74 14.07
CA ASN A 73 10.82 10.23 15.29
C ASN A 73 11.80 9.08 14.99
N LEU A 74 13.05 9.46 14.75
CA LEU A 74 14.13 8.52 14.42
C LEU A 74 14.53 7.59 15.59
N SER A 75 14.17 7.94 16.81
CA SER A 75 14.53 7.19 18.03
C SER A 75 13.33 6.44 18.65
N ALA A 76 12.21 6.33 17.94
CA ALA A 76 11.06 5.57 18.41
C ALA A 76 11.41 4.10 18.65
N ASN A 77 10.95 3.53 19.78
CA ASN A 77 11.16 2.12 20.10
C ASN A 77 9.92 1.29 19.73
N ALA A 78 10.14 0.09 19.24
CA ALA A 78 9.06 -0.83 18.87
C ALA A 78 9.41 -2.29 19.19
N ILE A 79 8.38 -3.09 19.40
CA ILE A 79 8.44 -4.54 19.52
C ILE A 79 7.43 -5.17 18.56
N LEU A 80 7.75 -6.32 17.99
CA LEU A 80 6.75 -7.16 17.33
C LEU A 80 5.97 -7.96 18.38
N THR A 81 4.68 -8.13 18.14
CA THR A 81 3.79 -8.95 18.97
C THR A 81 3.10 -10.07 18.18
N ALA A 82 3.35 -10.14 16.87
CA ALA A 82 2.88 -11.20 15.97
C ALA A 82 3.76 -11.30 14.72
N ASN A 83 3.66 -12.41 13.98
CA ASN A 83 4.22 -12.51 12.62
C ASN A 83 3.47 -11.58 11.67
N ILE A 84 4.20 -10.86 10.84
CA ILE A 84 3.63 -9.89 9.90
C ILE A 84 3.89 -10.33 8.47
N ILE A 85 2.80 -10.43 7.69
CA ILE A 85 2.87 -10.68 6.25
C ILE A 85 2.49 -9.37 5.54
N VAL A 86 3.45 -8.73 4.89
CA VAL A 86 3.24 -7.47 4.15
C VAL A 86 2.50 -7.75 2.84
N ASN A 87 3.01 -8.67 2.04
CA ASN A 87 2.35 -9.16 0.84
C ASN A 87 2.31 -10.70 0.86
N THR A 88 1.18 -11.28 0.46
CA THR A 88 1.06 -12.72 0.21
C THR A 88 1.43 -13.01 -1.24
N GLY A 89 2.18 -14.11 -1.47
CA GLY A 89 2.47 -14.57 -2.83
C GLY A 89 3.26 -13.56 -3.69
N VAL A 90 4.33 -13.00 -3.16
CA VAL A 90 5.20 -12.07 -3.92
C VAL A 90 5.81 -12.75 -5.16
N LEU A 91 6.08 -14.05 -5.05
CA LEU A 91 6.55 -14.88 -6.15
C LEU A 91 5.51 -15.95 -6.48
N ASP A 92 5.37 -16.26 -7.77
CA ASP A 92 4.57 -17.39 -8.25
C ASP A 92 5.29 -18.75 -8.03
N GLU A 93 4.66 -19.84 -8.45
CA GLU A 93 5.21 -21.20 -8.33
C GLU A 93 6.53 -21.38 -9.10
N ASN A 94 6.77 -20.55 -10.13
CA ASN A 94 7.99 -20.55 -10.94
C ASN A 94 9.05 -19.58 -10.40
N LYS A 95 8.82 -18.98 -9.22
CA LYS A 95 9.68 -17.95 -8.59
C LYS A 95 9.79 -16.66 -9.38
N ASN A 96 8.82 -16.35 -10.24
CA ASN A 96 8.71 -15.04 -10.88
C ASN A 96 7.90 -14.08 -10.00
N LEU A 97 8.22 -12.80 -10.11
CA LEU A 97 7.45 -11.76 -9.45
C LEU A 97 6.02 -11.74 -10.01
N VAL A 98 5.03 -11.78 -9.13
CA VAL A 98 3.60 -11.60 -9.51
C VAL A 98 3.35 -10.18 -10.03
N SER A 99 2.12 -9.88 -10.45
CA SER A 99 1.76 -8.54 -10.93
C SER A 99 2.09 -7.48 -9.86
N LYS A 100 2.87 -6.47 -10.25
CA LYS A 100 3.26 -5.36 -9.36
C LYS A 100 2.06 -4.59 -8.80
N SER A 101 0.94 -4.55 -9.54
CA SER A 101 -0.31 -3.92 -9.10
C SER A 101 -0.94 -4.60 -7.88
N ASP A 102 -0.60 -5.87 -7.62
CA ASP A 102 -1.14 -6.66 -6.53
C ASP A 102 -0.30 -6.55 -5.25
N LEU A 103 0.87 -5.95 -5.36
CA LEU A 103 1.82 -5.80 -4.27
C LEU A 103 1.79 -4.39 -3.68
N THR A 104 1.88 -4.34 -2.36
CA THR A 104 2.13 -3.09 -1.62
C THR A 104 3.63 -2.89 -1.51
N GLU A 105 4.10 -1.75 -2.01
CA GLU A 105 5.51 -1.39 -1.91
C GLU A 105 5.90 -1.11 -0.45
N TRP A 106 7.09 -1.55 -0.07
CA TRP A 106 7.68 -1.27 1.22
C TRP A 106 8.70 -0.14 1.11
N GLU A 107 8.56 0.87 1.97
CA GLU A 107 9.57 1.90 2.17
C GLU A 107 10.41 1.57 3.41
N PRO A 108 11.73 1.40 3.26
CA PRO A 108 12.60 1.05 4.37
C PRO A 108 12.58 2.04 5.53
N ILE A 109 12.67 1.53 6.75
CA ILE A 109 12.74 2.35 7.97
C ILE A 109 14.13 3.01 8.04
N GLY A 110 14.16 4.35 8.14
CA GLY A 110 15.38 5.13 8.16
C GLY A 110 16.01 5.31 6.78
N ALA A 111 16.56 6.48 6.54
CA ALA A 111 17.18 6.87 5.28
C ALA A 111 18.66 7.27 5.49
N ARG A 112 19.39 7.43 4.39
CA ARG A 112 20.83 7.76 4.41
C ARG A 112 21.19 8.94 5.32
N TRP A 113 20.36 9.98 5.29
CA TRP A 113 20.61 11.21 6.04
C TRP A 113 19.73 11.35 7.28
N SER A 114 18.87 10.36 7.51
CA SER A 114 17.97 10.24 8.67
C SER A 114 17.97 8.78 9.13
N PRO A 115 19.09 8.27 9.66
CA PRO A 115 19.19 6.89 10.09
C PRO A 115 18.28 6.63 11.30
N TYR A 116 17.70 5.44 11.35
CA TYR A 116 16.93 4.99 12.51
C TYR A 116 17.87 4.70 13.67
N THR A 117 17.60 5.28 14.84
CA THR A 117 18.44 5.21 16.05
C THR A 117 17.74 4.59 17.25
N GLY A 118 16.45 4.21 17.10
CA GLY A 118 15.70 3.55 18.17
C GLY A 118 15.99 2.06 18.28
N THR A 119 15.21 1.37 19.12
CA THR A 119 15.26 -0.08 19.27
C THR A 119 14.05 -0.71 18.59
N PHE A 120 14.30 -1.70 17.73
CA PHE A 120 13.26 -2.52 17.12
C PHE A 120 13.51 -3.98 17.51
N ASP A 121 12.69 -4.51 18.43
CA ASP A 121 12.84 -5.87 18.91
C ASP A 121 11.80 -6.80 18.24
N GLY A 122 12.28 -7.77 17.48
CA GLY A 122 11.45 -8.73 16.78
C GLY A 122 10.78 -9.78 17.66
N GLN A 123 11.18 -9.93 18.93
CA GLN A 123 10.58 -10.86 19.89
C GLN A 123 10.43 -12.31 19.36
N GLY A 124 11.27 -12.71 18.40
CA GLY A 124 11.18 -14.01 17.72
C GLY A 124 10.11 -14.08 16.61
N TYR A 125 9.36 -13.02 16.35
CA TYR A 125 8.42 -12.94 15.23
C TYR A 125 9.10 -12.60 13.92
N THR A 126 8.41 -12.85 12.81
CA THR A 126 8.92 -12.65 11.45
C THR A 126 8.15 -11.57 10.71
N ILE A 127 8.85 -10.86 9.82
CA ILE A 127 8.25 -10.00 8.80
C ILE A 127 8.57 -10.62 7.44
N SER A 128 7.55 -10.81 6.61
CA SER A 128 7.69 -11.45 5.29
C SER A 128 6.93 -10.69 4.20
N GLY A 129 7.26 -10.98 2.93
CA GLY A 129 6.58 -10.40 1.78
C GLY A 129 6.92 -8.93 1.53
N LEU A 130 8.09 -8.45 1.94
CA LEU A 130 8.57 -7.12 1.57
C LEU A 130 8.79 -7.05 0.05
N TYR A 131 8.28 -5.99 -0.58
CA TYR A 131 8.44 -5.73 -2.00
C TYR A 131 8.99 -4.32 -2.23
N PHE A 132 10.04 -4.21 -3.00
CA PHE A 132 10.71 -2.96 -3.35
C PHE A 132 10.62 -2.72 -4.85
N ASN A 133 10.23 -1.53 -5.27
CA ASN A 133 10.11 -1.16 -6.68
C ASN A 133 11.09 -0.04 -7.09
N ASN A 134 12.16 0.15 -6.34
CA ASN A 134 13.20 1.13 -6.68
C ASN A 134 14.53 0.43 -7.01
N PRO A 135 14.79 0.10 -8.31
CA PRO A 135 15.97 -0.64 -8.71
C PRO A 135 17.28 0.14 -8.55
N THR A 136 17.22 1.46 -8.36
CA THR A 136 18.41 2.31 -8.20
C THR A 136 18.76 2.59 -6.74
N SER A 137 17.91 2.17 -5.80
CA SER A 137 18.16 2.35 -4.38
C SER A 137 19.22 1.37 -3.87
N SER A 138 20.18 1.89 -3.12
CA SER A 138 21.15 1.07 -2.37
C SER A 138 20.69 0.77 -0.93
N TYR A 139 19.59 1.38 -0.51
CA TYR A 139 19.03 1.26 0.84
C TYR A 139 17.76 0.43 0.77
N VAL A 140 17.90 -0.90 0.67
CA VAL A 140 16.82 -1.87 0.56
C VAL A 140 16.84 -2.85 1.72
N GLY A 141 15.67 -3.17 2.28
CA GLY A 141 15.54 -4.05 3.44
C GLY A 141 14.41 -3.59 4.34
N LEU A 142 14.25 -4.22 5.49
CA LEU A 142 13.33 -3.73 6.53
C LEU A 142 13.78 -2.33 6.97
N PHE A 143 15.09 -2.18 7.19
CA PHE A 143 15.76 -0.92 7.47
C PHE A 143 16.57 -0.47 6.26
N GLY A 144 16.53 0.81 5.96
CA GLY A 144 17.37 1.44 4.94
C GLY A 144 18.70 1.90 5.51
N SER A 145 18.65 2.56 6.66
CA SER A 145 19.83 3.01 7.40
C SER A 145 19.57 2.98 8.90
N ILE A 146 20.54 2.50 9.66
CA ILE A 146 20.55 2.49 11.13
C ILE A 146 21.77 3.24 11.63
N GLY A 147 21.62 3.97 12.76
CA GLY A 147 22.65 4.77 13.41
C GLY A 147 23.10 4.20 14.75
#